data_a73a84b2274e2df7cd3f5ade7d43b81a
#
_entry.id   a73a84b2274e2df7cd3f5ade7d43b81a
#
_cell.length_a   1.000
_cell.length_b   1.000
_cell.length_c   1.000
_cell.angle_alpha   90.00
_cell.angle_beta   90.00
_cell.angle_gamma   90.00
#
_symmetry.space_group_name_H-M   'P 1'
#
loop_
_entity.id
_entity.type
_entity.pdbx_description
1 polymer ?
#
loop_
_entity_poly.entity_id
_entity_poly.type
_entity_poly.pdbx_seq_one_letter_code
_entity_poly.pdbx_strand_id
1 'polypeptide(L)'
;MYSLGVQIAMGIIMVVQLLAIGYALRLVHRTKYSIIWILCVIAFAVSFAQHLLYIFLNRDFNSGLILTLDVAASLCIVAAVLFAHRLINHIDHLNQQRNHLSKQLLSAVVRTEERSRSQFAKELHDGMGPLLSSAKMSLSAISTENMNKEQQEILASSRHMIDEAIRSVREISNNMSPQVLEDFGLSRGVHNFISRLQLFYDVEIEFRSGIHDERFDHNVEVVLYRVICELINNSLKHSGCKNIDISLLLKEATIELCYHDNGCGFDTTTAMSKGMGLSNITSRISSLNGDLQIESGIGKGLKVVARINTKQDDVITHNQRKRRWKKR
;
A
#
# COMPACT_ATOMS: atom_id res chain seq x y z
N MET A 1 -70.54 9.72 -1.91
CA MET A 1 -70.09 8.32 -2.15
C MET A 1 -69.11 8.38 -3.32
N TYR A 2 -67.85 8.10 -3.12
CA TYR A 2 -66.85 8.13 -4.20
C TYR A 2 -67.23 7.12 -5.28
N SER A 3 -66.99 7.47 -6.55
CA SER A 3 -67.15 6.48 -7.64
C SER A 3 -66.22 5.30 -7.39
N LEU A 4 -66.63 4.07 -7.71
CA LEU A 4 -65.83 2.86 -7.55
C LEU A 4 -64.41 3.03 -8.15
N GLY A 5 -64.29 3.80 -9.23
CA GLY A 5 -62.99 4.08 -9.88
C GLY A 5 -62.04 4.88 -9.02
N VAL A 6 -62.51 5.83 -8.22
CA VAL A 6 -61.70 6.65 -7.30
C VAL A 6 -61.15 5.80 -6.13
N GLN A 7 -61.98 4.91 -5.60
CA GLN A 7 -61.58 3.98 -4.52
C GLN A 7 -60.51 2.99 -5.00
N ILE A 8 -60.66 2.47 -6.22
CA ILE A 8 -59.67 1.57 -6.84
C ILE A 8 -58.35 2.32 -7.08
N ALA A 9 -58.42 3.55 -7.61
CA ALA A 9 -57.20 4.36 -7.84
C ALA A 9 -56.43 4.67 -6.54
N MET A 10 -57.16 5.04 -5.48
CA MET A 10 -56.53 5.26 -4.15
C MET A 10 -55.89 3.99 -3.59
N GLY A 11 -56.53 2.84 -3.74
CA GLY A 11 -55.97 1.55 -3.34
C GLY A 11 -54.67 1.22 -4.06
N ILE A 12 -54.59 1.48 -5.37
CA ILE A 12 -53.37 1.25 -6.16
C ILE A 12 -52.26 2.18 -5.70
N ILE A 13 -52.53 3.47 -5.44
CA ILE A 13 -51.53 4.43 -4.95
C ILE A 13 -50.97 3.98 -3.61
N MET A 14 -51.81 3.57 -2.68
CA MET A 14 -51.38 3.08 -1.36
C MET A 14 -50.46 1.85 -1.46
N VAL A 15 -50.77 0.92 -2.35
CA VAL A 15 -49.92 -0.26 -2.60
C VAL A 15 -48.54 0.16 -3.14
N VAL A 16 -48.49 1.09 -4.11
CA VAL A 16 -47.22 1.63 -4.67
C VAL A 16 -46.41 2.35 -3.60
N GLN A 17 -47.05 3.14 -2.73
CA GLN A 17 -46.36 3.80 -1.63
C GLN A 17 -45.80 2.82 -0.61
N LEU A 18 -46.50 1.76 -0.24
CA LEU A 18 -45.96 0.72 0.65
C LEU A 18 -44.78 -0.02 0.06
N LEU A 19 -44.81 -0.31 -1.22
CA LEU A 19 -43.69 -0.93 -1.94
C LEU A 19 -42.48 0.03 -1.97
N ALA A 20 -42.70 1.33 -2.18
CA ALA A 20 -41.65 2.34 -2.19
C ALA A 20 -41.01 2.55 -0.79
N ILE A 21 -41.81 2.52 0.28
CA ILE A 21 -41.32 2.54 1.67
C ILE A 21 -40.44 1.30 1.93
N GLY A 22 -40.89 0.10 1.58
CA GLY A 22 -40.10 -1.12 1.75
C GLY A 22 -38.77 -1.08 1.00
N TYR A 23 -38.80 -0.56 -0.25
CA TYR A 23 -37.58 -0.37 -1.03
C TYR A 23 -36.61 0.66 -0.42
N ALA A 24 -37.11 1.82 0.00
CA ALA A 24 -36.32 2.86 0.68
C ALA A 24 -35.71 2.36 1.99
N LEU A 25 -36.45 1.62 2.81
CA LEU A 25 -35.94 1.00 4.05
C LEU A 25 -34.79 0.03 3.77
N ARG A 26 -34.89 -0.78 2.70
CA ARG A 26 -33.83 -1.69 2.29
C ARG A 26 -32.54 -0.92 1.89
N LEU A 27 -32.70 0.28 1.30
CA LEU A 27 -31.58 1.12 0.88
C LEU A 27 -30.90 1.85 2.04
N VAL A 28 -31.63 2.18 3.12
CA VAL A 28 -31.05 2.75 4.37
C VAL A 28 -29.91 1.89 4.88
N HIS A 29 -30.04 0.57 4.87
CA HIS A 29 -29.01 -0.36 5.38
C HIS A 29 -27.89 -0.66 4.38
N ARG A 30 -28.11 -0.39 3.08
CA ARG A 30 -27.13 -0.72 2.03
C ARG A 30 -26.27 0.43 1.57
N THR A 31 -26.65 1.66 1.83
CA THR A 31 -25.97 2.85 1.28
C THR A 31 -25.38 3.73 2.39
N LYS A 32 -24.28 4.42 2.09
CA LYS A 32 -23.68 5.42 2.99
C LYS A 32 -24.57 6.67 3.20
N TYR A 33 -25.64 6.81 2.43
CA TYR A 33 -26.50 7.99 2.41
C TYR A 33 -27.82 7.73 3.13
N SER A 34 -27.77 7.14 4.32
CA SER A 34 -28.94 6.73 5.12
C SER A 34 -29.94 7.88 5.37
N ILE A 35 -29.45 9.12 5.54
CA ILE A 35 -30.30 10.30 5.81
C ILE A 35 -31.28 10.57 4.66
N ILE A 36 -30.84 10.47 3.40
CA ILE A 36 -31.69 10.70 2.23
C ILE A 36 -32.82 9.67 2.17
N TRP A 37 -32.51 8.40 2.41
CA TRP A 37 -33.49 7.34 2.40
C TRP A 37 -34.47 7.42 3.56
N ILE A 38 -34.02 7.86 4.74
CA ILE A 38 -34.88 8.11 5.90
C ILE A 38 -35.88 9.24 5.59
N LEU A 39 -35.42 10.35 4.96
CA LEU A 39 -36.32 11.42 4.54
C LEU A 39 -37.35 10.96 3.51
N CYS A 40 -36.94 10.10 2.56
CA CYS A 40 -37.88 9.51 1.60
C CYS A 40 -38.92 8.63 2.30
N VAL A 41 -38.52 7.80 3.27
CA VAL A 41 -39.44 6.97 4.06
C VAL A 41 -40.45 7.83 4.81
N ILE A 42 -40.01 8.93 5.44
CA ILE A 42 -40.89 9.87 6.15
C ILE A 42 -41.86 10.52 5.17
N ALA A 43 -41.41 10.99 4.00
CA ALA A 43 -42.27 11.60 3.01
C ALA A 43 -43.37 10.65 2.51
N PHE A 44 -43.01 9.39 2.21
CA PHE A 44 -43.97 8.37 1.82
C PHE A 44 -44.94 7.99 2.94
N ALA A 45 -44.45 7.91 4.19
CA ALA A 45 -45.31 7.59 5.35
C ALA A 45 -46.34 8.72 5.62
N VAL A 46 -45.92 9.98 5.47
CA VAL A 46 -46.85 11.13 5.59
C VAL A 46 -47.88 11.12 4.50
N SER A 47 -47.50 10.90 3.24
CA SER A 47 -48.45 10.78 2.10
C SER A 47 -49.38 9.60 2.28
N PHE A 48 -48.90 8.45 2.75
CA PHE A 48 -49.75 7.29 3.06
C PHE A 48 -50.76 7.60 4.18
N ALA A 49 -50.33 8.24 5.26
CA ALA A 49 -51.21 8.65 6.36
C ALA A 49 -52.30 9.64 5.91
N GLN A 50 -51.97 10.57 5.00
CA GLN A 50 -52.95 11.46 4.39
C GLN A 50 -54.03 10.68 3.61
N HIS A 51 -53.66 9.74 2.80
CA HIS A 51 -54.60 8.90 2.06
C HIS A 51 -55.51 8.09 3.00
N LEU A 52 -54.94 7.52 4.07
CA LEU A 52 -55.71 6.80 5.08
C LEU A 52 -56.74 7.67 5.78
N LEU A 53 -56.30 8.91 6.16
CA LEU A 53 -57.20 9.91 6.78
C LEU A 53 -58.35 10.33 5.86
N TYR A 54 -58.09 10.47 4.57
CA TYR A 54 -59.11 10.72 3.56
C TYR A 54 -60.18 9.65 3.49
N ILE A 55 -59.79 8.37 3.53
CA ILE A 55 -60.70 7.22 3.50
C ILE A 55 -61.58 7.22 4.77
N PHE A 56 -61.00 7.50 5.94
CA PHE A 56 -61.67 7.43 7.24
C PHE A 56 -62.65 8.61 7.50
N LEU A 57 -62.28 9.84 7.06
CA LEU A 57 -63.05 11.02 7.38
C LEU A 57 -64.21 11.33 6.44
N ASN A 58 -64.41 10.53 5.36
CA ASN A 58 -65.51 10.57 4.41
C ASN A 58 -65.93 12.01 4.00
N ARG A 59 -64.97 12.92 3.86
CA ARG A 59 -65.24 14.33 3.53
C ARG A 59 -65.48 14.53 2.04
N ASP A 60 -66.62 15.14 1.69
CA ASP A 60 -66.91 15.61 0.35
C ASP A 60 -65.99 16.81 -0.02
N PHE A 61 -64.84 16.50 -0.56
CA PHE A 61 -63.98 17.51 -1.19
C PHE A 61 -64.09 17.37 -2.71
N ASN A 62 -63.88 18.46 -3.43
CA ASN A 62 -63.87 18.54 -4.88
C ASN A 62 -62.76 17.58 -5.41
N SER A 63 -63.10 16.30 -5.49
CA SER A 63 -62.21 15.14 -5.35
C SER A 63 -61.27 14.88 -6.53
N GLY A 64 -61.61 15.45 -7.71
CA GLY A 64 -60.82 15.14 -8.92
C GLY A 64 -59.44 15.85 -8.94
N LEU A 65 -59.41 17.13 -8.59
CA LEU A 65 -58.15 17.94 -8.62
C LEU A 65 -57.16 17.50 -7.56
N ILE A 66 -57.65 17.18 -6.36
CA ILE A 66 -56.79 16.75 -5.25
C ILE A 66 -56.20 15.37 -5.51
N LEU A 67 -57.02 14.44 -6.03
CA LEU A 67 -56.56 13.10 -6.41
C LEU A 67 -55.47 13.19 -7.50
N THR A 68 -55.62 14.05 -8.51
CA THR A 68 -54.62 14.19 -9.58
C THR A 68 -53.31 14.79 -9.06
N LEU A 69 -53.37 15.74 -8.12
CA LEU A 69 -52.20 16.32 -7.47
C LEU A 69 -51.45 15.30 -6.61
N ASP A 70 -52.17 14.48 -5.85
CA ASP A 70 -51.57 13.43 -5.01
C ASP A 70 -50.91 12.31 -5.85
N VAL A 71 -51.54 11.91 -6.96
CA VAL A 71 -50.95 10.98 -7.92
C VAL A 71 -49.68 11.53 -8.52
N ALA A 72 -49.72 12.80 -8.96
CA ALA A 72 -48.55 13.48 -9.53
C ALA A 72 -47.41 13.60 -8.51
N ALA A 73 -47.73 13.98 -7.26
CA ALA A 73 -46.72 14.09 -6.17
C ALA A 73 -46.10 12.71 -5.87
N SER A 74 -46.90 11.65 -5.78
CA SER A 74 -46.38 10.29 -5.53
C SER A 74 -45.49 9.81 -6.66
N LEU A 75 -45.84 10.06 -7.93
CA LEU A 75 -44.99 9.75 -9.09
C LEU A 75 -43.68 10.54 -9.07
N CYS A 76 -43.73 11.84 -8.73
CA CYS A 76 -42.53 12.66 -8.62
C CYS A 76 -41.59 12.15 -7.52
N ILE A 77 -42.12 11.72 -6.37
CA ILE A 77 -41.29 11.17 -5.28
C ILE A 77 -40.65 9.83 -5.71
N VAL A 78 -41.41 8.94 -6.35
CA VAL A 78 -40.89 7.66 -6.87
C VAL A 78 -39.77 7.92 -7.90
N ALA A 79 -39.99 8.84 -8.84
CA ALA A 79 -39.01 9.22 -9.84
C ALA A 79 -37.74 9.81 -9.19
N ALA A 80 -37.89 10.67 -8.18
CA ALA A 80 -36.78 11.25 -7.43
C ALA A 80 -35.95 10.16 -6.69
N VAL A 81 -36.62 9.18 -6.07
CA VAL A 81 -35.95 8.05 -5.39
C VAL A 81 -35.14 7.21 -6.37
N LEU A 82 -35.74 6.86 -7.53
CA LEU A 82 -35.06 6.08 -8.57
C LEU A 82 -33.87 6.84 -9.15
N PHE A 83 -34.01 8.15 -9.36
CA PHE A 83 -32.95 9.01 -9.84
C PHE A 83 -31.80 9.11 -8.82
N ALA A 84 -32.13 9.36 -7.54
CA ALA A 84 -31.15 9.41 -6.45
C ALA A 84 -30.39 8.08 -6.32
N HIS A 85 -31.08 6.94 -6.40
CA HIS A 85 -30.43 5.63 -6.38
C HIS A 85 -29.45 5.47 -7.56
N ARG A 86 -29.86 5.85 -8.76
CA ARG A 86 -29.01 5.77 -9.96
C ARG A 86 -27.79 6.68 -9.85
N LEU A 87 -27.97 7.89 -9.31
CA LEU A 87 -26.89 8.86 -9.08
C LEU A 87 -25.88 8.36 -8.06
N ILE A 88 -26.36 7.80 -6.95
CA ILE A 88 -25.50 7.23 -5.88
C ILE A 88 -24.64 6.08 -6.44
N ASN A 89 -25.27 5.15 -7.15
CA ASN A 89 -24.54 4.03 -7.76
C ASN A 89 -23.48 4.52 -8.77
N HIS A 90 -23.80 5.57 -9.52
CA HIS A 90 -22.84 6.16 -10.46
C HIS A 90 -21.65 6.81 -9.74
N ILE A 91 -21.91 7.58 -8.66
CA ILE A 91 -20.88 8.19 -7.84
C ILE A 91 -19.97 7.12 -7.19
N ASP A 92 -20.55 6.04 -6.66
CA ASP A 92 -19.80 4.94 -6.06
C ASP A 92 -18.90 4.24 -7.09
N HIS A 93 -19.40 4.01 -8.29
CA HIS A 93 -18.62 3.46 -9.40
C HIS A 93 -17.45 4.38 -9.78
N LEU A 94 -17.68 5.69 -9.92
CA LEU A 94 -16.64 6.68 -10.21
C LEU A 94 -15.58 6.73 -9.10
N ASN A 95 -16.00 6.67 -7.84
CA ASN A 95 -15.10 6.64 -6.70
C ASN A 95 -14.23 5.37 -6.69
N GLN A 96 -14.78 4.21 -7.02
CA GLN A 96 -14.03 2.97 -7.15
C GLN A 96 -12.99 3.05 -8.28
N GLN A 97 -13.38 3.58 -9.45
CA GLN A 97 -12.45 3.79 -10.57
C GLN A 97 -11.33 4.75 -10.19
N ARG A 98 -11.65 5.87 -9.55
CA ARG A 98 -10.65 6.85 -9.08
C ARG A 98 -9.66 6.23 -8.11
N ASN A 99 -10.15 5.43 -7.15
CA ASN A 99 -9.31 4.75 -6.18
C ASN A 99 -8.40 3.71 -6.85
N HIS A 100 -8.92 2.98 -7.84
CA HIS A 100 -8.13 2.02 -8.60
C HIS A 100 -7.03 2.69 -9.41
N LEU A 101 -7.35 3.77 -10.15
CA LEU A 101 -6.38 4.56 -10.89
C LEU A 101 -5.31 5.19 -9.98
N SER A 102 -5.71 5.72 -8.83
CA SER A 102 -4.77 6.26 -7.84
C SER A 102 -3.77 5.21 -7.36
N LYS A 103 -4.24 3.99 -7.07
CA LYS A 103 -3.35 2.87 -6.69
C LYS A 103 -2.40 2.48 -7.83
N GLN A 104 -2.89 2.44 -9.08
CA GLN A 104 -2.04 2.13 -10.24
C GLN A 104 -0.98 3.20 -10.46
N LEU A 105 -1.33 4.49 -10.37
CA LEU A 105 -0.39 5.59 -10.48
C LEU A 105 0.68 5.51 -9.40
N LEU A 106 0.29 5.28 -8.14
CA LEU A 106 1.24 5.15 -7.04
C LEU A 106 2.21 3.97 -7.26
N SER A 107 1.70 2.83 -7.70
CA SER A 107 2.56 1.68 -8.01
C SER A 107 3.51 1.94 -9.18
N ALA A 108 3.06 2.67 -10.20
CA ALA A 108 3.91 3.06 -11.34
C ALA A 108 5.02 4.04 -10.91
N VAL A 109 4.70 5.02 -10.05
CA VAL A 109 5.69 5.97 -9.49
C VAL A 109 6.74 5.22 -8.68
N VAL A 110 6.33 4.32 -7.78
CA VAL A 110 7.27 3.51 -6.98
C VAL A 110 8.19 2.68 -7.88
N ARG A 111 7.63 2.01 -8.90
CA ARG A 111 8.44 1.22 -9.85
C ARG A 111 9.44 2.08 -10.63
N THR A 112 9.03 3.28 -11.04
CA THR A 112 9.90 4.20 -11.78
C THR A 112 11.01 4.73 -10.88
N GLU A 113 10.69 5.08 -9.64
CA GLU A 113 11.68 5.48 -8.63
C GLU A 113 12.72 4.38 -8.38
N GLU A 114 12.26 3.13 -8.19
CA GLU A 114 13.18 2.00 -7.99
C GLU A 114 14.09 1.76 -9.20
N ARG A 115 13.54 1.82 -10.41
CA ARG A 115 14.35 1.69 -11.64
C ARG A 115 15.40 2.80 -11.73
N SER A 116 15.00 4.04 -11.49
CA SER A 116 15.91 5.19 -11.51
C SER A 116 17.02 5.03 -10.48
N ARG A 117 16.69 4.64 -9.25
CA ARG A 117 17.68 4.39 -8.19
C ARG A 117 18.66 3.26 -8.57
N SER A 118 18.14 2.17 -9.14
CA SER A 118 18.99 1.05 -9.60
C SER A 118 19.93 1.49 -10.72
N GLN A 119 19.44 2.26 -11.69
CA GLN A 119 20.25 2.79 -12.77
C GLN A 119 21.35 3.73 -12.26
N PHE A 120 21.02 4.68 -11.38
CA PHE A 120 22.01 5.58 -10.78
C PHE A 120 23.08 4.83 -9.96
N ALA A 121 22.67 3.82 -9.20
CA ALA A 121 23.62 2.99 -8.46
C ALA A 121 24.61 2.30 -9.39
N LYS A 122 24.12 1.76 -10.50
CA LYS A 122 24.94 1.12 -11.50
C LYS A 122 25.90 2.11 -12.19
N GLU A 123 25.41 3.29 -12.58
CA GLU A 123 26.22 4.35 -13.17
C GLU A 123 27.32 4.85 -12.21
N LEU A 124 27.00 4.99 -10.91
CA LEU A 124 28.00 5.33 -9.89
C LEU A 124 29.06 4.24 -9.74
N HIS A 125 28.62 2.98 -9.68
CA HIS A 125 29.54 1.86 -9.51
C HIS A 125 30.45 1.68 -10.75
N ASP A 126 29.86 1.67 -11.95
CA ASP A 126 30.57 1.40 -13.20
C ASP A 126 31.41 2.59 -13.68
N GLY A 127 30.99 3.82 -13.35
CA GLY A 127 31.68 5.04 -13.71
C GLY A 127 32.75 5.47 -12.68
N MET A 128 32.34 5.68 -11.44
CA MET A 128 33.23 6.23 -10.41
C MET A 128 34.14 5.17 -9.77
N GLY A 129 33.68 3.94 -9.64
CA GLY A 129 34.42 2.86 -9.00
C GLY A 129 35.80 2.61 -9.67
N PRO A 130 35.86 2.35 -10.99
CA PRO A 130 37.12 2.16 -11.71
C PRO A 130 38.03 3.38 -11.67
N LEU A 131 37.49 4.61 -11.78
CA LEU A 131 38.27 5.85 -11.76
C LEU A 131 38.98 6.04 -10.42
N LEU A 132 38.26 5.90 -9.31
CA LEU A 132 38.83 5.99 -7.96
C LEU A 132 39.85 4.86 -7.68
N SER A 133 39.58 3.66 -8.18
CA SER A 133 40.50 2.53 -8.06
C SER A 133 41.78 2.76 -8.85
N SER A 134 41.70 3.34 -10.05
CA SER A 134 42.85 3.72 -10.86
C SER A 134 43.65 4.84 -10.19
N ALA A 135 43.00 5.88 -9.65
CA ALA A 135 43.65 6.94 -8.88
C ALA A 135 44.38 6.38 -7.64
N LYS A 136 43.76 5.46 -6.90
CA LYS A 136 44.41 4.79 -5.76
C LYS A 136 45.64 4.01 -6.21
N MET A 137 45.56 3.30 -7.33
CA MET A 137 46.65 2.52 -7.87
C MET A 137 47.84 3.43 -8.29
N SER A 138 47.53 4.56 -8.94
CA SER A 138 48.53 5.58 -9.32
C SER A 138 49.24 6.18 -8.09
N LEU A 139 48.51 6.55 -7.05
CA LEU A 139 49.10 7.04 -5.82
C LEU A 139 49.91 5.95 -5.09
N SER A 140 49.53 4.70 -5.21
CA SER A 140 50.26 3.58 -4.58
C SER A 140 51.59 3.27 -5.31
N ALA A 141 51.67 3.58 -6.60
CA ALA A 141 52.90 3.40 -7.39
C ALA A 141 53.96 4.49 -7.14
N ILE A 142 53.64 5.56 -6.42
CA ILE A 142 54.59 6.61 -6.11
C ILE A 142 55.56 6.12 -5.03
N SER A 143 56.89 6.10 -5.37
CA SER A 143 57.94 5.76 -4.41
C SER A 143 58.12 6.85 -3.36
N THR A 144 58.28 6.47 -2.11
CA THR A 144 58.47 7.39 -0.98
C THR A 144 59.96 7.59 -0.60
N GLU A 145 60.89 6.90 -1.30
CA GLU A 145 62.30 6.85 -0.91
C GLU A 145 63.02 8.23 -0.92
N ASN A 146 62.61 9.13 -1.83
CA ASN A 146 63.22 10.47 -1.99
C ASN A 146 62.31 11.60 -1.52
N MET A 147 61.24 11.32 -0.78
CA MET A 147 60.28 12.31 -0.29
C MET A 147 60.67 12.86 1.06
N ASN A 148 60.53 14.19 1.25
CA ASN A 148 60.59 14.80 2.55
C ASN A 148 59.33 14.45 3.39
N LYS A 149 59.36 14.73 4.70
CA LYS A 149 58.27 14.42 5.63
C LYS A 149 56.95 15.03 5.20
N GLU A 150 56.94 16.29 4.77
CA GLU A 150 55.74 17.00 4.33
C GLU A 150 55.11 16.34 3.09
N GLN A 151 55.94 15.94 2.12
CA GLN A 151 55.48 15.23 0.92
C GLN A 151 54.91 13.84 1.25
N GLN A 152 55.49 13.11 2.21
CA GLN A 152 54.99 11.85 2.69
C GLN A 152 53.64 12.02 3.39
N GLU A 153 53.44 13.07 4.21
CA GLU A 153 52.17 13.37 4.87
C GLU A 153 51.07 13.72 3.84
N ILE A 154 51.39 14.54 2.82
CA ILE A 154 50.46 14.89 1.74
C ILE A 154 50.04 13.63 0.97
N LEU A 155 50.98 12.75 0.63
CA LEU A 155 50.71 11.52 -0.07
C LEU A 155 49.80 10.57 0.77
N ALA A 156 50.12 10.43 2.06
CA ALA A 156 49.29 9.62 2.97
C ALA A 156 47.88 10.19 3.13
N SER A 157 47.75 11.50 3.26
CA SER A 157 46.43 12.17 3.31
C SER A 157 45.66 11.98 2.02
N SER A 158 46.32 12.12 0.86
CA SER A 158 45.69 11.89 -0.45
C SER A 158 45.19 10.45 -0.62
N ARG A 159 45.98 9.45 -0.20
CA ARG A 159 45.55 8.04 -0.19
C ARG A 159 44.35 7.83 0.71
N HIS A 160 44.35 8.42 1.90
CA HIS A 160 43.23 8.31 2.84
C HIS A 160 41.94 8.93 2.26
N MET A 161 42.01 10.13 1.65
CA MET A 161 40.86 10.76 0.98
C MET A 161 40.28 9.93 -0.14
N ILE A 162 41.12 9.28 -0.95
CA ILE A 162 40.64 8.37 -2.01
C ILE A 162 39.97 7.12 -1.42
N ASP A 163 40.51 6.54 -0.36
CA ASP A 163 39.90 5.40 0.31
C ASP A 163 38.54 5.77 0.92
N GLU A 164 38.41 6.95 1.45
CA GLU A 164 37.15 7.49 1.97
C GLU A 164 36.15 7.76 0.85
N ALA A 165 36.59 8.33 -0.28
CA ALA A 165 35.75 8.51 -1.45
C ALA A 165 35.22 7.17 -2.02
N ILE A 166 36.09 6.15 -2.10
CA ILE A 166 35.70 4.79 -2.54
C ILE A 166 34.65 4.22 -1.59
N ARG A 167 34.83 4.37 -0.27
CA ARG A 167 33.85 3.93 0.72
C ARG A 167 32.53 4.65 0.57
N SER A 168 32.53 5.97 0.42
CA SER A 168 31.33 6.79 0.27
C SER A 168 30.56 6.43 -1.02
N VAL A 169 31.23 6.27 -2.15
CA VAL A 169 30.59 5.87 -3.41
C VAL A 169 29.95 4.48 -3.27
N ARG A 170 30.62 3.52 -2.65
CA ARG A 170 30.07 2.19 -2.39
C ARG A 170 28.86 2.25 -1.47
N GLU A 171 28.92 3.06 -0.42
CA GLU A 171 27.79 3.24 0.51
C GLU A 171 26.58 3.87 -0.17
N ILE A 172 26.79 4.94 -0.96
CA ILE A 172 25.73 5.59 -1.73
C ILE A 172 25.11 4.59 -2.72
N SER A 173 25.95 3.88 -3.50
CA SER A 173 25.48 2.89 -4.48
C SER A 173 24.69 1.76 -3.81
N ASN A 174 25.17 1.22 -2.69
CA ASN A 174 24.47 0.19 -1.92
C ASN A 174 23.14 0.67 -1.35
N ASN A 175 23.05 1.95 -0.95
CA ASN A 175 21.80 2.55 -0.47
C ASN A 175 20.81 2.80 -1.63
N MET A 176 21.31 3.02 -2.84
CA MET A 176 20.48 3.24 -4.03
C MET A 176 20.01 1.93 -4.68
N SER A 177 20.87 0.94 -4.82
CA SER A 177 20.54 -0.42 -5.31
C SER A 177 21.49 -1.43 -4.69
N PRO A 178 20.98 -2.39 -3.92
CA PRO A 178 21.85 -3.36 -3.25
C PRO A 178 22.43 -4.35 -4.26
N GLN A 179 23.64 -4.08 -4.75
CA GLN A 179 24.35 -4.99 -5.67
C GLN A 179 24.55 -6.39 -5.07
N VAL A 180 24.57 -6.46 -3.73
CA VAL A 180 24.59 -7.71 -2.99
C VAL A 180 23.42 -8.65 -3.37
N LEU A 181 22.28 -8.10 -3.82
CA LEU A 181 21.16 -8.92 -4.27
C LEU A 181 21.43 -9.58 -5.63
N GLU A 182 22.11 -8.88 -6.54
CA GLU A 182 22.48 -9.46 -7.85
C GLU A 182 23.45 -10.63 -7.68
N ASP A 183 24.45 -10.46 -6.80
CA ASP A 183 25.50 -11.43 -6.59
C ASP A 183 25.06 -12.61 -5.71
N PHE A 184 24.34 -12.34 -4.63
CA PHE A 184 24.09 -13.30 -3.55
C PHE A 184 22.61 -13.58 -3.27
N GLY A 185 21.67 -12.81 -3.85
CA GLY A 185 20.23 -12.95 -3.63
C GLY A 185 19.73 -12.36 -2.31
N LEU A 186 18.41 -12.46 -2.11
CA LEU A 186 17.69 -11.78 -1.02
C LEU A 186 18.16 -12.21 0.36
N SER A 187 18.21 -13.52 0.63
CA SER A 187 18.55 -14.06 1.96
C SER A 187 19.93 -13.63 2.43
N ARG A 188 20.96 -13.78 1.58
CA ARG A 188 22.33 -13.36 1.92
C ARG A 188 22.46 -11.84 2.00
N GLY A 189 21.72 -11.08 1.16
CA GLY A 189 21.68 -9.63 1.22
C GLY A 189 21.18 -9.12 2.57
N VAL A 190 20.10 -9.70 3.07
CA VAL A 190 19.53 -9.37 4.39
C VAL A 190 20.50 -9.77 5.51
N HIS A 191 21.07 -10.98 5.45
CA HIS A 191 22.05 -11.43 6.44
C HIS A 191 23.27 -10.49 6.53
N ASN A 192 23.84 -10.09 5.40
CA ASN A 192 24.94 -9.14 5.35
C ASN A 192 24.58 -7.76 5.93
N PHE A 193 23.35 -7.30 5.71
CA PHE A 193 22.86 -6.05 6.28
C PHE A 193 22.77 -6.14 7.81
N ILE A 194 22.14 -7.19 8.34
CA ILE A 194 22.00 -7.44 9.77
C ILE A 194 23.37 -7.56 10.46
N SER A 195 24.29 -8.36 9.90
CA SER A 195 25.62 -8.54 10.47
C SER A 195 26.42 -7.24 10.63
N ARG A 196 26.22 -6.28 9.71
CA ARG A 196 26.84 -4.95 9.84
C ARG A 196 26.19 -4.13 10.96
N LEU A 197 24.87 -4.17 11.11
CA LEU A 197 24.17 -3.41 12.15
C LEU A 197 24.53 -3.89 13.55
N GLN A 198 24.67 -5.18 13.75
CA GLN A 198 25.06 -5.76 15.04
C GLN A 198 26.46 -5.34 15.52
N LEU A 199 27.30 -4.77 14.64
CA LEU A 199 28.59 -4.18 15.04
C LEU A 199 28.45 -2.81 15.72
N PHE A 200 27.32 -2.11 15.50
CA PHE A 200 27.13 -0.72 15.93
C PHE A 200 25.97 -0.52 16.90
N TYR A 201 25.04 -1.47 16.96
CA TYR A 201 23.83 -1.37 17.77
C TYR A 201 23.77 -2.55 18.76
N ASP A 202 23.43 -2.25 20.00
CA ASP A 202 23.19 -3.26 21.07
C ASP A 202 21.75 -3.77 21.00
N VAL A 203 21.43 -4.41 19.86
CA VAL A 203 20.13 -5.03 19.57
C VAL A 203 20.36 -6.42 19.01
N GLU A 204 19.68 -7.41 19.56
CA GLU A 204 19.68 -8.77 19.06
C GLU A 204 18.72 -8.90 17.88
N ILE A 205 19.24 -9.27 16.71
CA ILE A 205 18.44 -9.46 15.50
C ILE A 205 18.56 -10.91 15.06
N GLU A 206 17.47 -11.66 15.20
CA GLU A 206 17.38 -13.02 14.70
C GLU A 206 16.77 -13.05 13.30
N PHE A 207 17.49 -13.63 12.34
CA PHE A 207 17.01 -13.79 10.97
C PHE A 207 16.97 -15.25 10.58
N ARG A 208 15.77 -15.74 10.28
CA ARG A 208 15.51 -17.10 9.81
C ARG A 208 15.01 -17.07 8.38
N SER A 209 15.70 -17.76 7.48
CA SER A 209 15.31 -17.83 6.07
C SER A 209 15.12 -19.28 5.64
N GLY A 210 13.95 -19.56 5.06
CA GLY A 210 13.69 -20.79 4.30
C GLY A 210 14.01 -20.64 2.80
N ILE A 211 14.58 -19.49 2.40
CA ILE A 211 15.05 -19.22 1.04
C ILE A 211 16.56 -19.33 1.05
N HIS A 212 17.12 -20.27 0.32
CA HIS A 212 18.56 -20.55 0.30
C HIS A 212 19.22 -20.02 -0.97
N ASP A 213 18.98 -20.68 -2.10
CA ASP A 213 19.56 -20.36 -3.40
C ASP A 213 18.51 -19.95 -4.45
N GLU A 214 17.26 -19.85 -4.04
CA GLU A 214 16.17 -19.42 -4.89
C GLU A 214 16.36 -17.95 -5.23
N ARG A 215 16.11 -17.62 -6.49
CA ARG A 215 16.14 -16.26 -7.02
C ARG A 215 14.74 -15.91 -7.51
N PHE A 216 14.40 -14.67 -7.32
CA PHE A 216 13.11 -14.11 -7.71
C PHE A 216 13.31 -13.00 -8.76
N ASP A 217 12.22 -12.47 -9.27
CA ASP A 217 12.29 -11.24 -10.06
C ASP A 217 13.06 -10.15 -9.29
N HIS A 218 13.93 -9.43 -9.98
CA HIS A 218 14.78 -8.42 -9.36
C HIS A 218 13.97 -7.37 -8.54
N ASN A 219 12.78 -6.97 -9.03
CA ASN A 219 11.94 -6.03 -8.30
C ASN A 219 11.41 -6.63 -7.00
N VAL A 220 11.10 -7.93 -6.98
CA VAL A 220 10.65 -8.64 -5.77
C VAL A 220 11.76 -8.67 -4.72
N GLU A 221 12.98 -9.05 -5.13
CA GLU A 221 14.13 -9.09 -4.23
C GLU A 221 14.45 -7.70 -3.66
N VAL A 222 14.48 -6.66 -4.51
CA VAL A 222 14.78 -5.28 -4.10
C VAL A 222 13.71 -4.72 -3.17
N VAL A 223 12.43 -4.91 -3.49
CA VAL A 223 11.33 -4.41 -2.66
C VAL A 223 11.35 -5.06 -1.28
N LEU A 224 11.47 -6.40 -1.21
CA LEU A 224 11.53 -7.11 0.06
C LEU A 224 12.75 -6.70 0.89
N TYR A 225 13.92 -6.61 0.28
CA TYR A 225 15.13 -6.14 0.94
C TYR A 225 14.94 -4.75 1.56
N ARG A 226 14.38 -3.80 0.79
CA ARG A 226 14.13 -2.44 1.28
C ARG A 226 13.09 -2.38 2.39
N VAL A 227 12.03 -3.20 2.29
CA VAL A 227 11.03 -3.30 3.35
C VAL A 227 11.68 -3.79 4.65
N ILE A 228 12.52 -4.82 4.58
CA ILE A 228 13.23 -5.35 5.75
C ILE A 228 14.18 -4.28 6.32
N CYS A 229 14.99 -3.63 5.47
CA CYS A 229 15.90 -2.58 5.91
C CYS A 229 15.16 -1.40 6.56
N GLU A 230 14.02 -0.96 6.00
CA GLU A 230 13.19 0.11 6.53
C GLU A 230 12.59 -0.26 7.88
N LEU A 231 12.07 -1.48 8.03
CA LEU A 231 11.52 -1.98 9.30
C LEU A 231 12.60 -2.00 10.38
N ILE A 232 13.78 -2.57 10.11
CA ILE A 232 14.89 -2.61 11.06
C ILE A 232 15.32 -1.17 11.44
N ASN A 233 15.53 -0.28 10.46
CA ASN A 233 15.94 1.09 10.71
C ASN A 233 14.90 1.86 11.54
N ASN A 234 13.61 1.64 11.30
CA ASN A 234 12.54 2.26 12.08
C ASN A 234 12.57 1.77 13.53
N SER A 235 12.78 0.48 13.76
CA SER A 235 12.88 -0.06 15.11
C SER A 235 14.12 0.44 15.83
N LEU A 236 15.29 0.49 15.17
CA LEU A 236 16.51 1.03 15.77
C LEU A 236 16.40 2.53 16.13
N LYS A 237 15.69 3.33 15.33
CA LYS A 237 15.56 4.78 15.54
C LYS A 237 14.43 5.17 16.50
N HIS A 238 13.34 4.41 16.52
CA HIS A 238 12.09 4.88 17.12
C HIS A 238 11.50 3.95 18.16
N SER A 239 11.83 2.66 18.16
CA SER A 239 11.11 1.71 19.01
C SER A 239 11.78 1.48 20.36
N GLY A 240 13.09 1.72 20.49
CA GLY A 240 13.87 1.36 21.68
C GLY A 240 13.87 -0.16 21.96
N CYS A 241 13.63 -0.98 20.92
CA CYS A 241 13.62 -2.43 21.04
C CYS A 241 15.00 -3.00 21.38
N LYS A 242 15.02 -4.17 22.00
CA LYS A 242 16.23 -4.96 22.22
C LYS A 242 16.28 -6.22 21.36
N ASN A 243 15.14 -6.68 20.89
CA ASN A 243 15.03 -7.88 20.08
C ASN A 243 14.20 -7.61 18.83
N ILE A 244 14.70 -8.12 17.72
CA ILE A 244 14.03 -8.10 16.41
C ILE A 244 14.06 -9.51 15.84
N ASP A 245 12.89 -10.07 15.54
CA ASP A 245 12.73 -11.37 14.89
C ASP A 245 12.26 -11.18 13.46
N ILE A 246 12.97 -11.79 12.51
CA ILE A 246 12.65 -11.72 11.09
C ILE A 246 12.63 -13.14 10.53
N SER A 247 11.55 -13.50 9.85
CA SER A 247 11.49 -14.73 9.10
C SER A 247 11.06 -14.51 7.66
N LEU A 248 11.72 -15.20 6.74
CA LEU A 248 11.46 -15.13 5.30
C LEU A 248 11.28 -16.56 4.77
N LEU A 249 10.05 -16.89 4.42
CA LEU A 249 9.66 -18.25 4.04
C LEU A 249 9.09 -18.27 2.63
N LEU A 250 9.43 -19.31 1.87
CA LEU A 250 8.80 -19.62 0.60
C LEU A 250 7.85 -20.79 0.81
N LYS A 251 6.54 -20.56 0.63
CA LYS A 251 5.50 -21.59 0.68
C LYS A 251 4.85 -21.69 -0.69
N GLU A 252 5.03 -22.80 -1.36
CA GLU A 252 4.58 -23.00 -2.75
C GLU A 252 5.12 -21.89 -3.67
N ALA A 253 4.27 -20.94 -4.08
CA ALA A 253 4.61 -19.79 -4.91
C ALA A 253 4.42 -18.45 -4.16
N THR A 254 4.41 -18.46 -2.83
CA THR A 254 4.21 -17.27 -2.00
C THR A 254 5.40 -17.05 -1.08
N ILE A 255 6.00 -15.86 -1.15
CA ILE A 255 6.99 -15.41 -0.18
C ILE A 255 6.24 -14.78 0.99
N GLU A 256 6.48 -15.28 2.19
CA GLU A 256 5.96 -14.73 3.43
C GLU A 256 7.12 -14.13 4.24
N LEU A 257 7.06 -12.82 4.46
CA LEU A 257 7.93 -12.09 5.37
C LEU A 257 7.17 -11.85 6.66
N CYS A 258 7.70 -12.33 7.79
CA CYS A 258 7.23 -11.97 9.12
C CYS A 258 8.33 -11.17 9.82
N TYR A 259 7.95 -10.04 10.41
CA TYR A 259 8.82 -9.16 11.17
C TYR A 259 8.17 -8.89 12.52
N HIS A 260 8.95 -8.91 13.60
CA HIS A 260 8.49 -8.57 14.94
C HIS A 260 9.60 -7.86 15.71
N ASP A 261 9.28 -6.75 16.40
CA ASP A 261 10.14 -6.14 17.40
C ASP A 261 9.41 -6.02 18.75
N ASN A 262 10.18 -5.99 19.82
CA ASN A 262 9.68 -5.83 21.20
C ASN A 262 9.76 -4.38 21.70
N GLY A 263 9.66 -3.40 20.82
CA GLY A 263 9.79 -1.98 21.16
C GLY A 263 8.53 -1.36 21.76
N CYS A 264 8.52 -0.02 21.83
CA CYS A 264 7.42 0.74 22.46
C CYS A 264 6.09 0.64 21.68
N GLY A 265 6.10 0.22 20.41
CA GLY A 265 4.92 0.19 19.56
C GLY A 265 4.31 1.58 19.33
N PHE A 266 3.18 1.61 18.63
CA PHE A 266 2.46 2.85 18.31
C PHE A 266 0.99 2.58 17.99
N ASP A 267 0.17 3.64 17.99
CA ASP A 267 -1.20 3.59 17.51
C ASP A 267 -1.23 3.61 15.98
N THR A 268 -1.65 2.49 15.39
CA THR A 268 -1.69 2.29 13.93
C THR A 268 -2.62 3.25 13.21
N THR A 269 -3.70 3.70 13.86
CA THR A 269 -4.68 4.62 13.28
C THR A 269 -4.09 6.02 13.06
N THR A 270 -3.28 6.47 14.02
CA THR A 270 -2.62 7.79 13.98
C THR A 270 -1.34 7.75 13.13
N ALA A 271 -0.59 6.65 13.17
CA ALA A 271 0.67 6.52 12.45
C ALA A 271 0.50 6.42 10.93
N MET A 272 -0.56 5.75 10.44
CA MET A 272 -0.87 5.68 8.99
C MET A 272 -1.19 7.06 8.38
N SER A 273 -1.68 8.01 9.17
CA SER A 273 -2.02 9.36 8.70
C SER A 273 -0.83 10.34 8.72
N LYS A 274 0.21 10.09 9.50
CA LYS A 274 1.30 11.05 9.76
C LYS A 274 2.70 10.56 9.36
N GLY A 275 2.91 9.27 9.10
CA GLY A 275 4.25 8.70 8.89
C GLY A 275 4.52 8.29 7.44
N MET A 276 5.56 8.85 6.81
CA MET A 276 6.00 8.46 5.46
C MET A 276 6.56 7.02 5.39
N GLY A 277 7.13 6.48 6.46
CA GLY A 277 7.78 5.16 6.46
C GLY A 277 6.81 4.00 6.25
N LEU A 278 5.72 3.93 7.02
CA LEU A 278 4.72 2.86 6.88
C LEU A 278 3.94 2.96 5.56
N SER A 279 3.66 4.20 5.11
CA SER A 279 3.05 4.44 3.79
C SER A 279 3.95 3.93 2.66
N ASN A 280 5.25 4.13 2.75
CA ASN A 280 6.23 3.62 1.79
C ASN A 280 6.26 2.07 1.78
N ILE A 281 6.27 1.43 2.94
CA ILE A 281 6.22 -0.04 3.04
C ILE A 281 4.94 -0.57 2.38
N THR A 282 3.78 0.02 2.72
CA THR A 282 2.50 -0.37 2.13
C THR A 282 2.49 -0.21 0.61
N SER A 283 2.97 0.93 0.09
CA SER A 283 3.05 1.20 -1.34
C SER A 283 3.97 0.23 -2.08
N ARG A 284 5.11 -0.12 -1.48
CA ARG A 284 6.08 -1.08 -2.04
C ARG A 284 5.49 -2.48 -2.13
N ILE A 285 4.89 -2.99 -1.07
CA ILE A 285 4.25 -4.32 -1.09
C ILE A 285 3.08 -4.33 -2.06
N SER A 286 2.24 -3.29 -2.09
CA SER A 286 1.14 -3.15 -3.04
C SER A 286 1.61 -3.11 -4.50
N SER A 287 2.81 -2.56 -4.78
CA SER A 287 3.39 -2.54 -6.14
C SER A 287 3.71 -3.93 -6.69
N LEU A 288 3.86 -4.91 -5.81
CA LEU A 288 4.04 -6.33 -6.15
C LEU A 288 2.72 -7.13 -6.09
N ASN A 289 1.57 -6.46 -5.97
CA ASN A 289 0.27 -7.06 -5.70
C ASN A 289 0.28 -7.96 -4.44
N GLY A 290 1.12 -7.62 -3.46
CA GLY A 290 1.24 -8.33 -2.19
C GLY A 290 0.21 -7.85 -1.18
N ASP A 291 -0.05 -8.70 -0.18
CA ASP A 291 -0.84 -8.39 1.00
C ASP A 291 0.07 -7.99 2.16
N LEU A 292 -0.36 -7.00 2.95
CA LEU A 292 0.40 -6.46 4.09
C LEU A 292 -0.51 -6.31 5.29
N GLN A 293 -0.11 -6.93 6.40
CA GLN A 293 -0.76 -6.80 7.70
C GLN A 293 0.22 -6.17 8.68
N ILE A 294 -0.22 -5.12 9.37
CA ILE A 294 0.56 -4.39 10.37
C ILE A 294 -0.23 -4.37 11.66
N GLU A 295 0.36 -4.91 12.71
CA GLU A 295 -0.19 -4.93 14.06
C GLU A 295 0.80 -4.22 15.00
N SER A 296 0.34 -3.18 15.70
CA SER A 296 1.13 -2.49 16.73
C SER A 296 0.19 -1.92 17.79
N GLY A 297 0.73 -1.71 18.97
CA GLY A 297 0.03 -1.08 20.08
C GLY A 297 1.07 -0.54 21.07
N ILE A 298 0.69 0.46 21.85
CA ILE A 298 1.59 1.06 22.85
C ILE A 298 2.06 -0.03 23.82
N GLY A 299 3.38 -0.20 23.92
CA GLY A 299 4.04 -1.21 24.77
C GLY A 299 3.98 -2.64 24.22
N LYS A 300 3.50 -2.87 22.98
CA LYS A 300 3.36 -4.21 22.38
C LYS A 300 4.32 -4.47 21.22
N GLY A 301 5.19 -3.51 20.90
CA GLY A 301 6.08 -3.59 19.74
C GLY A 301 5.36 -3.46 18.40
N LEU A 302 6.01 -3.93 17.35
CA LEU A 302 5.52 -3.95 15.98
C LEU A 302 5.55 -5.37 15.42
N LYS A 303 4.46 -5.80 14.79
CA LYS A 303 4.40 -7.03 14.00
C LYS A 303 3.95 -6.69 12.59
N VAL A 304 4.70 -7.17 11.59
CA VAL A 304 4.41 -7.00 10.17
C VAL A 304 4.43 -8.35 9.48
N VAL A 305 3.39 -8.64 8.71
CA VAL A 305 3.33 -9.81 7.85
C VAL A 305 3.06 -9.36 6.43
N ALA A 306 3.97 -9.67 5.51
CA ALA A 306 3.81 -9.41 4.09
C ALA A 306 3.81 -10.71 3.29
N ARG A 307 2.85 -10.85 2.36
CA ARG A 307 2.72 -12.01 1.47
C ARG A 307 2.75 -11.55 0.03
N ILE A 308 3.64 -12.14 -0.75
CA ILE A 308 3.84 -11.81 -2.16
C ILE A 308 3.76 -13.09 -2.98
N ASN A 309 2.80 -13.15 -3.91
CA ASN A 309 2.71 -14.26 -4.84
C ASN A 309 3.78 -14.10 -5.92
N THR A 310 4.66 -15.08 -6.02
CA THR A 310 5.62 -15.20 -7.11
C THR A 310 5.06 -16.17 -8.15
N LYS A 311 5.22 -15.84 -9.44
CA LYS A 311 4.88 -16.84 -10.47
C LYS A 311 5.88 -17.98 -10.38
N GLN A 312 5.41 -19.22 -10.55
CA GLN A 312 6.24 -20.41 -10.46
C GLN A 312 7.43 -20.38 -11.45
N ASP A 313 7.27 -19.64 -12.57
CA ASP A 313 8.32 -19.43 -13.58
C ASP A 313 9.38 -18.37 -13.17
N ASP A 314 9.11 -17.57 -12.16
CA ASP A 314 10.02 -16.52 -11.68
C ASP A 314 10.99 -17.04 -10.60
N VAL A 315 10.77 -18.25 -10.08
CA VAL A 315 11.66 -18.90 -9.10
C VAL A 315 12.75 -19.64 -9.85
N ILE A 316 13.93 -19.01 -9.98
CA ILE A 316 15.07 -19.59 -10.70
C ILE A 316 16.13 -19.98 -9.68
N THR A 317 16.51 -21.26 -9.63
CA THR A 317 17.67 -21.69 -8.85
C THR A 317 18.98 -21.21 -9.49
N HIS A 318 19.98 -20.87 -8.66
CA HIS A 318 21.27 -20.32 -9.09
C HIS A 318 21.95 -21.17 -10.19
N ASN A 319 21.79 -22.49 -10.17
CA ASN A 319 22.33 -23.43 -11.18
C ASN A 319 21.63 -23.27 -12.55
N GLN A 320 20.36 -22.91 -12.60
CA GLN A 320 19.64 -22.68 -13.85
C GLN A 320 20.04 -21.37 -14.52
N ARG A 321 20.38 -20.34 -13.73
CA ARG A 321 20.85 -19.05 -14.25
C ARG A 321 22.22 -19.19 -14.95
N LYS A 322 23.19 -19.92 -14.36
CA LYS A 322 24.49 -20.20 -15.00
C LYS A 322 24.35 -20.95 -16.33
N ARG A 323 23.35 -21.82 -16.47
CA ARG A 323 23.09 -22.56 -17.73
C ARG A 323 22.48 -21.65 -18.81
N ARG A 324 21.68 -20.63 -18.42
CA ARG A 324 21.06 -19.69 -19.36
C ARG A 324 22.07 -18.67 -19.93
N TRP A 325 23.06 -18.26 -19.14
CA TRP A 325 24.17 -17.39 -19.57
C TRP A 325 25.18 -18.09 -20.48
N LYS A 326 25.38 -19.38 -20.33
CA LYS A 326 26.26 -20.16 -21.23
C LYS A 326 25.65 -20.49 -22.59
N LYS A 327 24.35 -20.20 -22.79
CA LYS A 327 23.63 -20.45 -24.06
C LYS A 327 23.35 -19.14 -24.86
N ARG A 328 23.80 -18.00 -24.38
CA ARG A 328 23.86 -16.73 -25.13
C ARG A 328 25.32 -16.35 -25.41
#